data_042b0abfbbc4a94e4ea664946c72e3dc
#
_entry.id   042b0abfbbc4a94e4ea664946c72e3dc
#
_cell.length_a   1.000
_cell.length_b   1.000
_cell.length_c   1.000
_cell.angle_alpha   90.00
_cell.angle_beta   90.00
_cell.angle_gamma   90.00
#
_symmetry.space_group_name_H-M   'P 1'
#
loop_
_entity.id
_entity.type
_entity.pdbx_description
1 polymer ?
#
loop_
_entity_poly.entity_id
_entity_poly.type
_entity_poly.pdbx_seq_one_letter_code
_entity_poly.pdbx_strand_id
1 'polypeptide(L)'
;MLDLVQEESRYDRQERITWWDQAQLLNSSVLVVGAGALGNEIVKNLCLVGVGNIHVLDMDRIELSNLARCSLFRDADEGKFKAEVLAGAGMHINPDVKITFDTCTVQQFGSGKIAEFDVIIAGLDNLEARLWVNYHARRAGRTWVDGAIEGLQGLVRVFTPEGPCLECTLGESDHKNLSHRRSCALLTPDELISGKVPTNATSASIVAAFEVQETIKLLVGRQDLLAIRNQVWRFEGETMQTSLMGYFEDEYCQAHFTYPEIEQPIAFESDWVFQVLKNVGTPDSEVLAIDFEDNVIEISSCADCNPGAATVVGLQSVLPTGAGRCDVCHTELSASTFTSISPESLAKLPASGSWIWPESEIVTLRTQDRTFHVPLTRSQA
;
A
#
# COMPACT_ATOMS: atom_id res chain seq x y z
N MET A 1 9.73 48.38 26.69
CA MET A 1 9.05 47.10 26.53
C MET A 1 8.85 46.90 25.03
N LEU A 2 9.72 46.14 24.39
CA LEU A 2 9.52 45.76 23.00
C LEU A 2 8.50 44.63 23.03
N ASP A 3 7.26 44.93 22.61
CA ASP A 3 6.31 43.88 22.24
C ASP A 3 6.89 43.18 21.02
N LEU A 4 7.55 42.04 21.24
CA LEU A 4 7.80 41.07 20.21
C LEU A 4 6.42 40.56 19.78
N VAL A 5 5.90 41.12 18.71
CA VAL A 5 4.78 40.52 17.99
C VAL A 5 5.31 39.16 17.54
N GLN A 6 5.00 38.12 18.28
CA GLN A 6 5.23 36.75 17.87
C GLN A 6 4.36 36.59 16.61
N GLU A 7 4.97 36.39 15.45
CA GLU A 7 4.22 36.05 14.24
C GLU A 7 3.41 34.80 14.55
N GLU A 8 2.08 34.87 14.47
CA GLU A 8 1.20 33.73 14.67
C GLU A 8 1.49 32.69 13.58
N SER A 9 1.98 31.51 13.99
CA SER A 9 2.11 30.37 13.07
C SER A 9 0.72 29.77 12.81
N ARG A 10 0.56 29.11 11.65
CA ARG A 10 -0.70 28.35 11.37
C ARG A 10 -0.95 27.23 12.37
N TYR A 11 0.05 26.84 13.15
CA TYR A 11 0.05 25.72 14.09
C TYR A 11 -0.12 26.14 15.56
N ASP A 12 -0.17 27.44 15.86
CA ASP A 12 -0.23 27.98 17.24
C ASP A 12 -1.28 27.33 18.14
N ARG A 13 -2.42 26.95 17.59
CA ARG A 13 -3.50 26.36 18.38
C ARG A 13 -3.22 24.93 18.78
N GLN A 14 -2.67 24.13 17.88
CA GLN A 14 -2.35 22.73 18.13
C GLN A 14 -1.07 22.56 18.94
N GLU A 15 -0.09 23.45 18.82
CA GLU A 15 1.13 23.50 19.64
C GLU A 15 0.87 23.75 21.13
N ARG A 16 -0.32 24.21 21.50
CA ARG A 16 -0.76 24.34 22.89
C ARG A 16 -1.20 23.00 23.52
N ILE A 17 -1.34 21.95 22.75
CA ILE A 17 -1.60 20.60 23.25
C ILE A 17 -0.29 20.07 23.83
N THR A 18 -0.28 19.73 25.12
CA THR A 18 0.94 19.43 25.90
C THR A 18 1.85 18.33 25.33
N TRP A 19 1.31 17.41 24.57
CA TRP A 19 2.07 16.29 23.96
C TRP A 19 2.30 16.47 22.45
N TRP A 20 1.87 17.58 21.87
CA TRP A 20 2.01 17.88 20.45
C TRP A 20 3.45 18.25 20.10
N ASP A 21 3.98 17.67 19.04
CA ASP A 21 5.28 17.99 18.50
C ASP A 21 5.16 18.33 17.01
N GLN A 22 5.07 19.64 16.73
CA GLN A 22 4.92 20.12 15.36
C GLN A 22 6.16 19.88 14.52
N ALA A 23 7.35 19.96 15.10
CA ALA A 23 8.60 19.69 14.40
C ALA A 23 8.69 18.23 13.97
N GLN A 24 8.26 17.30 14.82
CA GLN A 24 8.18 15.88 14.49
C GLN A 24 7.20 15.65 13.33
N LEU A 25 6.00 16.26 13.37
CA LEU A 25 5.01 16.13 12.30
C LEU A 25 5.52 16.66 10.95
N LEU A 26 6.19 17.80 10.94
CA LEU A 26 6.78 18.38 9.73
C LEU A 26 7.88 17.51 9.10
N ASN A 27 8.55 16.68 9.91
CA ASN A 27 9.59 15.76 9.44
C ASN A 27 9.05 14.38 9.11
N SER A 28 7.80 14.09 9.44
CA SER A 28 7.19 12.77 9.24
C SER A 28 6.72 12.55 7.80
N SER A 29 6.64 11.26 7.43
CA SER A 29 6.20 10.78 6.12
C SER A 29 5.02 9.81 6.27
N VAL A 30 3.95 10.03 5.51
CA VAL A 30 2.73 9.20 5.53
C VAL A 30 2.36 8.75 4.12
N LEU A 31 2.14 7.44 3.97
CA LEU A 31 1.53 6.87 2.76
C LEU A 31 0.01 6.79 2.97
N VAL A 32 -0.75 7.45 2.10
CA VAL A 32 -2.21 7.37 2.03
C VAL A 32 -2.60 6.44 0.88
N VAL A 33 -3.14 5.26 1.20
CA VAL A 33 -3.58 4.27 0.20
C VAL A 33 -5.09 4.38 0.01
N GLY A 34 -5.49 4.85 -1.18
CA GLY A 34 -6.86 5.17 -1.55
C GLY A 34 -7.17 6.67 -1.47
N ALA A 35 -7.65 7.24 -2.58
CA ALA A 35 -8.05 8.65 -2.73
C ALA A 35 -9.59 8.80 -2.88
N GLY A 36 -10.35 7.84 -2.34
CA GLY A 36 -11.81 7.89 -2.26
C GLY A 36 -12.32 8.84 -1.17
N ALA A 37 -13.51 8.56 -0.64
CA ALA A 37 -14.14 9.41 0.38
C ALA A 37 -13.27 9.54 1.64
N LEU A 38 -12.73 8.42 2.16
CA LEU A 38 -11.81 8.43 3.31
C LEU A 38 -10.52 9.16 2.98
N GLY A 39 -9.85 8.82 1.87
CA GLY A 39 -8.59 9.44 1.48
C GLY A 39 -8.67 10.95 1.31
N ASN A 40 -9.79 11.48 0.79
CA ASN A 40 -10.03 12.92 0.70
C ASN A 40 -10.01 13.59 2.09
N GLU A 41 -10.72 13.02 3.05
CA GLU A 41 -10.79 13.52 4.41
C GLU A 41 -9.45 13.33 5.17
N ILE A 42 -8.78 12.21 4.95
CA ILE A 42 -7.44 11.92 5.52
C ILE A 42 -6.44 12.97 5.05
N VAL A 43 -6.28 13.16 3.74
CA VAL A 43 -5.31 14.12 3.19
C VAL A 43 -5.62 15.54 3.64
N LYS A 44 -6.91 15.95 3.63
CA LYS A 44 -7.33 17.24 4.17
C LYS A 44 -6.84 17.42 5.61
N ASN A 45 -7.08 16.45 6.48
CA ASN A 45 -6.74 16.55 7.90
C ASN A 45 -5.22 16.50 8.11
N LEU A 46 -4.47 15.63 7.42
CA LEU A 46 -3.00 15.57 7.48
C LEU A 46 -2.37 16.90 7.04
N CYS A 47 -2.91 17.55 5.98
CA CYS A 47 -2.45 18.87 5.55
C CYS A 47 -2.70 19.94 6.60
N LEU A 48 -3.90 19.96 7.20
CA LEU A 48 -4.26 20.94 8.23
C LEU A 48 -3.39 20.82 9.48
N VAL A 49 -3.03 19.63 9.89
CA VAL A 49 -2.16 19.41 11.06
C VAL A 49 -0.66 19.55 10.73
N GLY A 50 -0.30 19.61 9.45
CA GLY A 50 1.07 19.87 9.01
C GLY A 50 1.98 18.64 9.04
N VAL A 51 1.49 17.48 8.59
CA VAL A 51 2.38 16.34 8.28
C VAL A 51 3.21 16.68 7.06
N GLY A 52 4.54 16.70 7.20
CA GLY A 52 5.43 17.34 6.24
C GLY A 52 5.53 16.63 4.88
N ASN A 53 5.44 15.30 4.86
CA ASN A 53 5.51 14.53 3.62
C ASN A 53 4.32 13.57 3.53
N ILE A 54 3.50 13.73 2.51
CA ILE A 54 2.34 12.88 2.23
C ILE A 54 2.50 12.29 0.84
N HIS A 55 2.32 10.99 0.71
CA HIS A 55 2.26 10.33 -0.59
C HIS A 55 0.88 9.71 -0.77
N VAL A 56 0.21 10.02 -1.89
CA VAL A 56 -1.14 9.54 -2.20
C VAL A 56 -1.08 8.49 -3.29
N LEU A 57 -1.65 7.32 -3.04
CA LEU A 57 -1.66 6.20 -3.96
C LEU A 57 -3.10 5.81 -4.30
N ASP A 58 -3.49 5.93 -5.58
CA ASP A 58 -4.79 5.49 -6.10
C ASP A 58 -4.76 5.39 -7.63
N MET A 59 -5.20 4.28 -8.18
CA MET A 59 -5.18 4.04 -9.63
C MET A 59 -6.41 4.58 -10.37
N ASP A 60 -7.48 4.93 -9.64
CA ASP A 60 -8.77 5.26 -10.21
C ASP A 60 -8.86 6.69 -10.75
N ARG A 61 -9.87 6.87 -11.61
CA ARG A 61 -10.28 8.18 -12.08
C ARG A 61 -11.53 8.68 -11.34
N ILE A 62 -11.68 10.00 -11.32
CA ILE A 62 -12.82 10.67 -10.70
C ILE A 62 -14.06 10.45 -11.57
N GLU A 63 -15.12 9.97 -10.93
CA GLU A 63 -16.47 9.84 -11.49
C GLU A 63 -17.41 10.84 -10.83
N LEU A 64 -18.50 11.24 -11.50
CA LEU A 64 -19.54 12.11 -10.93
C LEU A 64 -20.08 11.58 -9.59
N SER A 65 -20.22 10.26 -9.47
CA SER A 65 -20.66 9.61 -8.22
C SER A 65 -19.73 9.85 -7.03
N ASN A 66 -18.48 10.25 -7.26
CA ASN A 66 -17.52 10.57 -6.20
C ASN A 66 -17.78 11.94 -5.56
N LEU A 67 -18.31 12.91 -6.33
CA LEU A 67 -18.46 14.31 -5.92
C LEU A 67 -19.39 14.50 -4.71
N ALA A 68 -20.31 13.56 -4.47
CA ALA A 68 -21.20 13.60 -3.32
C ALA A 68 -20.50 13.28 -1.97
N ARG A 69 -19.27 12.73 -2.00
CA ARG A 69 -18.57 12.25 -0.81
C ARG A 69 -17.06 12.55 -0.75
N CYS A 70 -16.49 13.06 -1.82
CA CYS A 70 -15.07 13.44 -1.90
C CYS A 70 -14.94 14.96 -1.85
N SER A 71 -14.61 15.49 -0.69
CA SER A 71 -14.70 16.95 -0.38
C SER A 71 -13.74 17.83 -1.18
N LEU A 72 -12.64 17.26 -1.71
CA LEU A 72 -11.60 17.99 -2.44
C LEU A 72 -11.72 17.88 -3.96
N PHE A 73 -12.69 17.13 -4.50
CA PHE A 73 -12.93 17.03 -5.94
C PHE A 73 -14.00 18.05 -6.39
N ARG A 74 -13.96 18.43 -7.64
CA ARG A 74 -14.86 19.37 -8.29
C ARG A 74 -15.39 18.77 -9.61
N ASP A 75 -16.50 19.28 -10.15
CA ASP A 75 -17.06 18.83 -11.44
C ASP A 75 -16.02 18.87 -12.58
N ALA A 76 -15.14 19.86 -12.59
CA ALA A 76 -14.07 20.01 -13.59
C ALA A 76 -12.95 18.94 -13.47
N ASP A 77 -13.00 18.09 -12.47
CA ASP A 77 -12.00 17.04 -12.24
C ASP A 77 -12.46 15.67 -12.74
N GLU A 78 -13.68 15.54 -13.23
CA GLU A 78 -14.18 14.30 -13.81
C GLU A 78 -13.22 13.74 -14.86
N GLY A 79 -12.91 12.45 -14.76
CA GLY A 79 -12.00 11.74 -15.67
C GLY A 79 -10.51 11.88 -15.35
N LYS A 80 -10.09 12.82 -14.48
CA LYS A 80 -8.71 12.93 -14.00
C LYS A 80 -8.41 11.83 -12.97
N PHE A 81 -7.15 11.54 -12.74
CA PHE A 81 -6.74 10.59 -11.68
C PHE A 81 -7.04 11.16 -10.29
N LYS A 82 -7.62 10.31 -9.42
CA LYS A 82 -7.97 10.70 -8.05
C LYS A 82 -6.76 11.15 -7.25
N ALA A 83 -5.66 10.39 -7.29
CA ALA A 83 -4.44 10.69 -6.55
C ALA A 83 -3.82 12.03 -6.96
N GLU A 84 -3.75 12.33 -8.27
CA GLU A 84 -3.23 13.58 -8.82
C GLU A 84 -4.02 14.80 -8.31
N VAL A 85 -5.35 14.75 -8.46
CA VAL A 85 -6.22 15.86 -8.06
C VAL A 85 -6.17 16.08 -6.55
N LEU A 86 -6.18 14.97 -5.78
CA LEU A 86 -6.12 15.04 -4.32
C LEU A 86 -4.81 15.63 -3.82
N ALA A 87 -3.68 15.24 -4.42
CA ALA A 87 -2.37 15.81 -4.09
C ALA A 87 -2.33 17.33 -4.38
N GLY A 88 -2.82 17.74 -5.55
CA GLY A 88 -2.91 19.16 -5.92
C GLY A 88 -3.81 19.95 -4.96
N ALA A 89 -4.96 19.42 -4.59
CA ALA A 89 -5.87 20.07 -3.65
C ALA A 89 -5.25 20.19 -2.24
N GLY A 90 -4.53 19.18 -1.77
CA GLY A 90 -3.84 19.20 -0.48
C GLY A 90 -2.78 20.28 -0.40
N MET A 91 -1.96 20.47 -1.44
CA MET A 91 -0.96 21.55 -1.49
C MET A 91 -1.58 22.96 -1.41
N HIS A 92 -2.83 23.14 -1.87
CA HIS A 92 -3.55 24.39 -1.71
C HIS A 92 -4.05 24.61 -0.26
N ILE A 93 -4.30 23.55 0.51
CA ILE A 93 -4.68 23.64 1.92
C ILE A 93 -3.49 24.12 2.75
N ASN A 94 -2.31 23.51 2.52
CA ASN A 94 -1.10 23.83 3.28
C ASN A 94 0.15 23.76 2.38
N PRO A 95 0.71 24.93 1.98
CA PRO A 95 1.89 24.97 1.12
C PRO A 95 3.19 24.50 1.80
N ASP A 96 3.21 24.35 3.15
CA ASP A 96 4.35 23.86 3.89
C ASP A 96 4.47 22.32 3.81
N VAL A 97 3.43 21.63 3.30
CA VAL A 97 3.38 20.17 3.17
C VAL A 97 3.77 19.77 1.76
N LYS A 98 4.69 18.84 1.64
CA LYS A 98 5.06 18.21 0.38
C LYS A 98 4.12 17.03 0.12
N ILE A 99 3.40 17.08 -1.00
CA ILE A 99 2.51 15.97 -1.41
C ILE A 99 2.97 15.45 -2.77
N THR A 100 3.17 14.13 -2.82
CA THR A 100 3.48 13.39 -4.04
C THR A 100 2.39 12.35 -4.28
N PHE A 101 2.33 11.78 -5.47
CA PHE A 101 1.31 10.78 -5.80
C PHE A 101 1.80 9.78 -6.85
N ASP A 102 1.19 8.60 -6.84
CA ASP A 102 1.26 7.62 -7.91
C ASP A 102 -0.14 7.13 -8.30
N THR A 103 -0.32 6.82 -9.61
CA THR A 103 -1.61 6.40 -10.19
C THR A 103 -1.61 4.91 -10.52
N CYS A 104 -1.15 4.09 -9.58
CA CYS A 104 -1.00 2.65 -9.74
C CYS A 104 -1.64 1.89 -8.56
N THR A 105 -1.70 0.57 -8.66
CA THR A 105 -2.14 -0.27 -7.53
C THR A 105 -1.06 -0.33 -6.45
N VAL A 106 -1.45 -0.70 -5.23
CA VAL A 106 -0.49 -0.88 -4.13
C VAL A 106 0.54 -1.98 -4.44
N GLN A 107 0.15 -2.99 -5.20
CA GLN A 107 1.04 -4.05 -5.68
C GLN A 107 2.08 -3.53 -6.68
N GLN A 108 1.67 -2.67 -7.60
CA GLN A 108 2.58 -2.02 -8.57
C GLN A 108 3.52 -1.01 -7.90
N PHE A 109 3.07 -0.35 -6.83
CA PHE A 109 3.90 0.52 -6.02
C PHE A 109 5.02 -0.26 -5.33
N GLY A 110 4.69 -1.42 -4.76
CA GLY A 110 5.63 -2.42 -4.29
C GLY A 110 6.01 -2.31 -2.80
N SER A 111 6.49 -3.43 -2.28
CA SER A 111 6.79 -3.61 -0.86
C SER A 111 7.94 -2.74 -0.37
N GLY A 112 8.94 -2.48 -1.21
CA GLY A 112 10.08 -1.64 -0.88
C GLY A 112 9.69 -0.19 -0.62
N LYS A 113 8.70 0.33 -1.37
CA LYS A 113 8.16 1.68 -1.15
C LYS A 113 7.43 1.82 0.18
N ILE A 114 6.69 0.79 0.61
CA ILE A 114 6.01 0.79 1.92
C ILE A 114 7.00 1.04 3.07
N ALA A 115 8.20 0.47 2.98
CA ALA A 115 9.23 0.61 4.00
C ALA A 115 9.80 2.05 4.15
N GLU A 116 9.57 2.93 3.16
CA GLU A 116 10.07 4.31 3.18
C GLU A 116 9.24 5.25 4.08
N PHE A 117 8.01 4.86 4.49
CA PHE A 117 7.10 5.71 5.25
C PHE A 117 7.09 5.38 6.75
N ASP A 118 6.82 6.39 7.57
CA ASP A 118 6.70 6.21 9.03
C ASP A 118 5.39 5.50 9.40
N VAL A 119 4.28 5.87 8.73
CA VAL A 119 2.95 5.30 8.93
C VAL A 119 2.24 5.16 7.59
N ILE A 120 1.51 4.06 7.41
CA ILE A 120 0.58 3.85 6.31
C ILE A 120 -0.85 4.08 6.82
N ILE A 121 -1.67 4.82 6.09
CA ILE A 121 -3.08 5.02 6.39
C ILE A 121 -3.91 4.63 5.16
N ALA A 122 -4.93 3.80 5.33
CA ALA A 122 -5.62 3.17 4.22
C ALA A 122 -7.14 3.35 4.29
N GLY A 123 -7.70 3.98 3.25
CA GLY A 123 -9.13 4.06 2.99
C GLY A 123 -9.54 3.22 1.79
N LEU A 124 -9.27 1.91 1.85
CA LEU A 124 -9.49 0.96 0.76
C LEU A 124 -10.93 0.40 0.77
N ASP A 125 -11.41 -0.03 -0.38
CA ASP A 125 -12.74 -0.63 -0.58
C ASP A 125 -12.71 -2.15 -0.83
N ASN A 126 -11.52 -2.75 -0.94
CA ASN A 126 -11.37 -4.17 -1.17
C ASN A 126 -10.45 -4.86 -0.16
N LEU A 127 -10.75 -6.11 0.16
CA LEU A 127 -10.03 -6.88 1.16
C LEU A 127 -8.63 -7.32 0.68
N GLU A 128 -8.47 -7.55 -0.61
CA GLU A 128 -7.20 -8.02 -1.18
C GLU A 128 -6.09 -6.97 -1.03
N ALA A 129 -6.38 -5.71 -1.40
CA ALA A 129 -5.46 -4.61 -1.20
C ALA A 129 -5.14 -4.38 0.28
N ARG A 130 -6.14 -4.52 1.19
CA ARG A 130 -5.91 -4.44 2.64
C ARG A 130 -4.99 -5.52 3.15
N LEU A 131 -5.15 -6.76 2.70
CA LEU A 131 -4.28 -7.86 3.08
C LEU A 131 -2.87 -7.68 2.55
N TRP A 132 -2.74 -7.15 1.34
CA TRP A 132 -1.45 -6.82 0.77
C TRP A 132 -0.73 -5.75 1.62
N VAL A 133 -1.42 -4.67 1.98
CA VAL A 133 -0.87 -3.63 2.87
C VAL A 133 -0.51 -4.23 4.24
N ASN A 134 -1.41 -5.01 4.85
CA ASN A 134 -1.18 -5.66 6.13
C ASN A 134 0.08 -6.51 6.14
N TYR A 135 0.25 -7.33 5.11
CA TYR A 135 1.37 -8.26 4.98
C TYR A 135 2.69 -7.50 4.85
N HIS A 136 2.75 -6.54 3.92
CA HIS A 136 4.00 -5.83 3.62
C HIS A 136 4.35 -4.73 4.64
N ALA A 137 3.37 -4.07 5.23
CA ALA A 137 3.60 -3.14 6.34
C ALA A 137 4.21 -3.87 7.55
N ARG A 138 3.67 -5.04 7.92
CA ARG A 138 4.20 -5.84 9.02
C ARG A 138 5.61 -6.34 8.73
N ARG A 139 5.88 -6.84 7.51
CA ARG A 139 7.22 -7.27 7.10
C ARG A 139 8.24 -6.14 7.18
N ALA A 140 7.84 -4.95 6.77
CA ALA A 140 8.67 -3.75 6.85
C ALA A 140 8.78 -3.14 8.26
N GLY A 141 8.14 -3.74 9.28
CA GLY A 141 8.11 -3.20 10.63
C GLY A 141 7.35 -1.87 10.74
N ARG A 142 6.36 -1.64 9.86
CA ARG A 142 5.59 -0.39 9.81
C ARG A 142 4.20 -0.57 10.41
N THR A 143 3.75 0.46 11.14
CA THR A 143 2.37 0.54 11.63
C THR A 143 1.47 1.04 10.50
N TRP A 144 0.29 0.45 10.39
CA TRP A 144 -0.72 0.96 9.49
C TRP A 144 -2.07 1.14 10.18
N VAL A 145 -2.82 2.14 9.70
CA VAL A 145 -4.13 2.51 10.19
C VAL A 145 -5.14 2.23 9.08
N ASP A 146 -6.21 1.51 9.39
CA ASP A 146 -7.21 1.08 8.43
C ASP A 146 -8.59 1.61 8.80
N GLY A 147 -9.21 2.33 7.89
CA GLY A 147 -10.58 2.79 7.97
C GLY A 147 -11.49 2.07 6.99
N ALA A 148 -12.72 1.79 7.43
CA ALA A 148 -13.77 1.30 6.53
C ALA A 148 -15.10 1.97 6.85
N ILE A 149 -15.91 2.18 5.80
CA ILE A 149 -17.23 2.76 5.88
C ILE A 149 -18.22 1.95 5.06
N GLU A 150 -19.43 1.75 5.61
CA GLU A 150 -20.55 1.15 4.91
C GLU A 150 -21.85 1.81 5.39
N GLY A 151 -22.57 2.48 4.47
CA GLY A 151 -23.75 3.27 4.81
C GLY A 151 -23.44 4.34 5.85
N LEU A 152 -24.08 4.26 7.01
CA LEU A 152 -23.85 5.14 8.17
C LEU A 152 -22.90 4.53 9.20
N GLN A 153 -22.33 3.36 8.92
CA GLN A 153 -21.40 2.67 9.81
C GLN A 153 -19.96 2.94 9.43
N GLY A 154 -19.07 2.84 10.40
CA GLY A 154 -17.65 2.96 10.17
C GLY A 154 -16.82 2.22 11.21
N LEU A 155 -15.58 1.95 10.86
CA LEU A 155 -14.61 1.37 11.78
C LEU A 155 -13.21 1.94 11.54
N VAL A 156 -12.39 1.91 12.60
CA VAL A 156 -10.96 2.21 12.54
C VAL A 156 -10.19 1.13 13.30
N ARG A 157 -9.07 0.71 12.74
CA ARG A 157 -8.14 -0.28 13.29
C ARG A 157 -6.71 0.24 13.21
N VAL A 158 -5.89 -0.07 14.20
CA VAL A 158 -4.46 0.23 14.19
C VAL A 158 -3.71 -1.08 14.33
N PHE A 159 -2.94 -1.42 13.31
CA PHE A 159 -2.11 -2.62 13.27
C PHE A 159 -0.64 -2.24 13.41
N THR A 160 -0.05 -2.63 14.54
CA THR A 160 1.38 -2.45 14.80
C THR A 160 2.17 -3.69 14.35
N PRO A 161 3.49 -3.60 14.18
CA PRO A 161 4.33 -4.77 13.86
C PRO A 161 4.20 -5.93 14.85
N GLU A 162 3.73 -5.64 16.07
CA GLU A 162 3.53 -6.60 17.16
C GLU A 162 2.03 -6.76 17.45
N GLY A 163 1.63 -7.96 17.89
CA GLY A 163 0.24 -8.27 18.21
C GLY A 163 -0.59 -8.69 16.98
N PRO A 164 -1.92 -8.73 17.10
CA PRO A 164 -2.79 -9.20 16.03
C PRO A 164 -2.74 -8.30 14.80
N CYS A 165 -2.81 -8.89 13.62
CA CYS A 165 -2.88 -8.20 12.33
C CYS A 165 -4.28 -8.32 11.71
N LEU A 166 -4.49 -7.74 10.54
CA LEU A 166 -5.78 -7.84 9.85
C LEU A 166 -6.16 -9.30 9.57
N GLU A 167 -5.22 -10.14 9.18
CA GLU A 167 -5.48 -11.54 8.87
C GLU A 167 -5.98 -12.32 10.09
N CYS A 168 -5.52 -12.00 11.31
CA CYS A 168 -6.04 -12.54 12.56
C CYS A 168 -7.53 -12.23 12.79
N THR A 169 -8.06 -11.23 12.13
CA THR A 169 -9.47 -10.81 12.29
C THR A 169 -10.43 -11.50 11.31
N LEU A 170 -9.89 -12.28 10.36
CA LEU A 170 -10.67 -12.95 9.31
C LEU A 170 -11.24 -14.28 9.81
N GLY A 171 -12.47 -14.56 9.40
CA GLY A 171 -13.12 -15.84 9.61
C GLY A 171 -12.83 -16.86 8.50
N GLU A 172 -13.22 -18.12 8.71
CA GLU A 172 -13.08 -19.19 7.70
C GLU A 172 -13.76 -18.86 6.36
N SER A 173 -14.87 -18.13 6.38
CA SER A 173 -15.57 -17.69 5.18
C SER A 173 -14.75 -16.73 4.34
N ASP A 174 -14.04 -15.82 5.01
CA ASP A 174 -13.19 -14.83 4.35
C ASP A 174 -11.99 -15.50 3.69
N HIS A 175 -11.34 -16.43 4.41
CA HIS A 175 -10.25 -17.24 3.87
C HIS A 175 -10.66 -18.09 2.68
N LYS A 176 -11.88 -18.70 2.68
CA LYS A 176 -12.41 -19.44 1.55
C LYS A 176 -12.63 -18.54 0.33
N ASN A 177 -13.20 -17.36 0.53
CA ASN A 177 -13.42 -16.40 -0.56
C ASN A 177 -12.09 -15.91 -1.15
N LEU A 178 -11.09 -15.66 -0.31
CA LEU A 178 -9.74 -15.29 -0.75
C LEU A 178 -9.03 -16.41 -1.51
N SER A 179 -9.12 -17.66 -1.02
CA SER A 179 -8.50 -18.80 -1.70
C SER A 179 -9.11 -19.05 -3.08
N HIS A 180 -10.43 -18.86 -3.22
CA HIS A 180 -11.09 -18.91 -4.53
C HIS A 180 -10.59 -17.82 -5.49
N ARG A 181 -10.42 -16.58 -5.01
CA ARG A 181 -9.88 -15.48 -5.83
C ARG A 181 -8.41 -15.68 -6.20
N ARG A 182 -7.57 -16.15 -5.27
CA ARG A 182 -6.15 -16.43 -5.51
C ARG A 182 -5.90 -17.63 -6.41
N SER A 183 -6.73 -18.65 -6.34
CA SER A 183 -6.62 -19.84 -7.23
C SER A 183 -7.03 -19.55 -8.67
N CYS A 184 -7.80 -18.47 -8.89
CA CYS A 184 -8.23 -17.99 -10.20
C CYS A 184 -7.39 -16.79 -10.64
N ALA A 185 -6.07 -16.92 -10.73
CA ALA A 185 -5.15 -15.86 -11.23
C ALA A 185 -5.49 -15.37 -12.66
N LEU A 186 -6.56 -15.88 -13.26
CA LEU A 186 -7.04 -15.59 -14.61
C LEU A 186 -8.50 -15.12 -14.62
N LEU A 187 -9.01 -14.55 -13.51
CA LEU A 187 -10.37 -14.00 -13.46
C LEU A 187 -10.55 -12.91 -14.53
N THR A 188 -11.69 -12.95 -15.19
CA THR A 188 -12.10 -11.91 -16.13
C THR A 188 -12.54 -10.64 -15.38
N PRO A 189 -12.50 -9.43 -16.01
CA PRO A 189 -12.97 -8.19 -15.39
C PRO A 189 -14.41 -8.28 -14.83
N ASP A 190 -15.28 -9.08 -15.44
CA ASP A 190 -16.68 -9.26 -15.00
C ASP A 190 -16.80 -10.07 -13.69
N GLU A 191 -15.82 -10.89 -13.37
CA GLU A 191 -15.78 -11.67 -12.12
C GLU A 191 -15.22 -10.85 -10.94
N LEU A 192 -14.62 -9.67 -11.21
CA LEU A 192 -14.11 -8.72 -10.23
C LEU A 192 -15.16 -7.66 -9.82
N ILE A 193 -16.38 -7.70 -10.37
CA ILE A 193 -17.45 -6.76 -10.00
C ILE A 193 -17.92 -7.06 -8.59
N SER A 194 -17.19 -6.50 -7.60
CA SER A 194 -17.72 -6.30 -6.26
C SER A 194 -18.74 -5.17 -6.31
N GLY A 195 -19.96 -5.40 -5.82
CA GLY A 195 -20.98 -4.36 -5.74
C GLY A 195 -20.41 -3.14 -5.02
N LYS A 196 -20.66 -1.93 -5.54
CA LYS A 196 -20.22 -0.66 -4.93
C LYS A 196 -20.83 -0.57 -3.53
N VAL A 197 -20.01 -0.49 -2.50
CA VAL A 197 -20.45 -0.35 -1.10
C VAL A 197 -21.09 1.04 -0.93
N PRO A 198 -22.30 1.15 -0.36
CA PRO A 198 -22.91 2.44 -0.10
C PRO A 198 -22.07 3.25 0.89
N THR A 199 -21.79 4.50 0.56
CA THR A 199 -20.95 5.39 1.38
C THR A 199 -21.47 6.83 1.33
N ASN A 200 -21.20 7.61 2.37
CA ASN A 200 -21.55 9.01 2.44
C ASN A 200 -20.40 9.86 3.03
N ALA A 201 -20.48 11.18 2.83
CA ALA A 201 -19.45 12.12 3.26
C ALA A 201 -19.30 12.20 4.79
N THR A 202 -20.40 12.14 5.53
CA THR A 202 -20.37 12.31 7.00
C THR A 202 -19.71 11.15 7.71
N SER A 203 -20.01 9.91 7.33
CA SER A 203 -19.33 8.72 7.86
C SER A 203 -17.84 8.75 7.49
N ALA A 204 -17.50 9.17 6.25
CA ALA A 204 -16.11 9.31 5.84
C ALA A 204 -15.35 10.35 6.69
N SER A 205 -15.96 11.51 6.98
CA SER A 205 -15.36 12.54 7.81
C SER A 205 -15.10 12.06 9.24
N ILE A 206 -16.05 11.32 9.85
CA ILE A 206 -15.90 10.78 11.21
C ILE A 206 -14.76 9.76 11.26
N VAL A 207 -14.80 8.76 10.38
CA VAL A 207 -13.81 7.68 10.36
C VAL A 207 -12.40 8.23 10.09
N ALA A 208 -12.24 9.05 9.04
CA ALA A 208 -10.96 9.66 8.69
C ALA A 208 -10.39 10.55 9.82
N ALA A 209 -11.25 11.24 10.58
CA ALA A 209 -10.80 12.02 11.73
C ALA A 209 -10.18 11.13 12.81
N PHE A 210 -10.78 9.97 13.11
CA PHE A 210 -10.20 9.01 14.05
C PHE A 210 -8.93 8.36 13.52
N GLU A 211 -8.87 8.00 12.22
CA GLU A 211 -7.66 7.47 11.60
C GLU A 211 -6.50 8.46 11.73
N VAL A 212 -6.71 9.73 11.38
CA VAL A 212 -5.70 10.76 11.47
C VAL A 212 -5.32 11.07 12.93
N GLN A 213 -6.28 11.02 13.85
CA GLN A 213 -6.00 11.22 15.28
C GLN A 213 -5.06 10.14 15.84
N GLU A 214 -5.24 8.87 15.48
CA GLU A 214 -4.31 7.79 15.86
C GLU A 214 -2.97 7.94 15.13
N THR A 215 -2.98 8.32 13.86
CA THR A 215 -1.77 8.57 13.07
C THR A 215 -0.90 9.66 13.68
N ILE A 216 -1.48 10.78 14.12
CA ILE A 216 -0.73 11.86 14.80
C ILE A 216 -0.01 11.32 16.04
N LYS A 217 -0.69 10.54 16.89
CA LYS A 217 -0.09 9.95 18.09
C LYS A 217 1.09 9.02 17.76
N LEU A 218 0.97 8.25 16.68
CA LEU A 218 2.06 7.40 16.18
C LEU A 218 3.26 8.24 15.74
N LEU A 219 3.02 9.27 14.91
CA LEU A 219 4.06 10.11 14.35
C LEU A 219 4.84 10.89 15.41
N VAL A 220 4.18 11.38 16.46
CA VAL A 220 4.84 12.06 17.56
C VAL A 220 5.36 11.13 18.67
N GLY A 221 5.38 9.81 18.41
CA GLY A 221 5.93 8.81 19.34
C GLY A 221 5.08 8.55 20.59
N ARG A 222 3.81 9.00 20.62
CA ARG A 222 2.90 8.85 21.77
C ARG A 222 2.06 7.60 21.68
N GLN A 223 2.73 6.45 21.55
CA GLN A 223 2.05 5.14 21.51
C GLN A 223 1.28 4.81 22.80
N ASP A 224 1.63 5.44 23.92
CA ASP A 224 0.90 5.38 25.19
C ASP A 224 -0.50 5.97 25.11
N LEU A 225 -0.77 6.84 24.12
CA LEU A 225 -2.07 7.47 23.89
C LEU A 225 -2.92 6.76 22.83
N LEU A 226 -2.42 5.69 22.20
CA LEU A 226 -3.21 4.95 21.22
C LEU A 226 -4.44 4.33 21.86
N ALA A 227 -5.62 4.75 21.40
CA ALA A 227 -6.89 4.26 21.91
C ALA A 227 -7.34 2.94 21.24
N ILE A 228 -6.83 2.67 20.02
CA ILE A 228 -7.33 1.60 19.13
C ILE A 228 -6.27 0.49 18.92
N ARG A 229 -5.21 0.46 19.73
CA ARG A 229 -4.17 -0.58 19.63
C ARG A 229 -4.74 -1.97 19.95
N ASN A 230 -4.62 -2.92 19.00
CA ASN A 230 -5.15 -4.28 19.11
C ASN A 230 -6.67 -4.34 19.34
N GLN A 231 -7.39 -3.31 18.88
CA GLN A 231 -8.82 -3.16 18.98
C GLN A 231 -9.38 -2.60 17.68
N VAL A 232 -10.70 -2.77 17.48
CA VAL A 232 -11.45 -2.02 16.50
C VAL A 232 -12.34 -1.02 17.22
N TRP A 233 -12.26 0.22 16.80
CA TRP A 233 -13.29 1.20 17.09
C TRP A 233 -14.36 1.11 16.02
N ARG A 234 -15.62 1.01 16.45
CA ARG A 234 -16.80 0.99 15.58
C ARG A 234 -17.71 2.16 15.88
N PHE A 235 -18.32 2.68 14.83
CA PHE A 235 -19.30 3.75 14.86
C PHE A 235 -20.56 3.31 14.13
N GLU A 236 -21.73 3.45 14.81
CA GLU A 236 -23.07 3.16 14.31
C GLU A 236 -23.80 4.50 14.14
N GLY A 237 -23.88 5.02 12.91
CA GLY A 237 -24.42 6.35 12.65
C GLY A 237 -25.94 6.48 12.87
N GLU A 238 -26.71 5.39 12.78
CA GLU A 238 -28.15 5.42 13.05
C GLU A 238 -28.45 5.66 14.52
N THR A 239 -27.64 5.11 15.41
CA THR A 239 -27.82 5.19 16.86
C THR A 239 -26.84 6.13 17.53
N MET A 240 -25.87 6.65 16.81
CA MET A 240 -24.73 7.44 17.31
C MET A 240 -23.92 6.73 18.40
N GLN A 241 -23.94 5.40 18.40
CA GLN A 241 -23.20 4.59 19.35
C GLN A 241 -21.79 4.30 18.82
N THR A 242 -20.85 4.19 19.74
CA THR A 242 -19.50 3.75 19.47
C THR A 242 -19.12 2.60 20.39
N SER A 243 -18.25 1.72 19.91
CA SER A 243 -17.76 0.59 20.71
C SER A 243 -16.29 0.31 20.39
N LEU A 244 -15.59 -0.25 21.37
CA LEU A 244 -14.24 -0.80 21.21
C LEU A 244 -14.30 -2.31 21.44
N MET A 245 -13.73 -3.09 20.54
CA MET A 245 -13.65 -4.55 20.66
C MET A 245 -12.22 -5.00 20.39
N GLY A 246 -11.68 -5.86 21.28
CA GLY A 246 -10.35 -6.42 21.18
C GLY A 246 -10.26 -7.50 20.10
N TYR A 247 -9.07 -7.66 19.54
CA TYR A 247 -8.67 -8.79 18.70
C TYR A 247 -7.79 -9.75 19.48
N PHE A 248 -7.84 -11.01 19.09
CA PHE A 248 -6.89 -12.02 19.55
C PHE A 248 -5.87 -12.26 18.46
N GLU A 249 -4.62 -12.42 18.86
CA GLU A 249 -3.53 -12.84 17.98
C GLU A 249 -3.66 -14.32 17.68
N ASP A 250 -3.63 -14.69 16.40
CA ASP A 250 -3.56 -16.07 15.98
C ASP A 250 -2.09 -16.49 15.92
N GLU A 251 -1.70 -17.43 16.77
CA GLU A 251 -0.34 -18.00 16.87
C GLU A 251 0.12 -18.66 15.55
N TYR A 252 -0.82 -19.06 14.70
CA TYR A 252 -0.55 -19.71 13.40
C TYR A 252 -0.67 -18.78 12.20
N CYS A 253 -0.89 -17.48 12.44
CA CYS A 253 -1.05 -16.51 11.36
C CYS A 253 0.24 -16.37 10.54
N GLN A 254 0.15 -16.63 9.23
CA GLN A 254 1.28 -16.60 8.31
C GLN A 254 1.78 -15.17 8.02
N ALA A 255 0.98 -14.16 8.34
CA ALA A 255 1.37 -12.76 8.15
C ALA A 255 2.32 -12.23 9.26
N HIS A 256 2.55 -13.00 10.34
CA HIS A 256 3.35 -12.58 11.49
C HIS A 256 4.85 -12.79 11.27
N PHE A 257 5.40 -12.04 10.31
CA PHE A 257 6.84 -11.98 10.09
C PHE A 257 7.27 -10.54 9.84
N THR A 258 8.38 -10.13 10.46
CA THR A 258 9.02 -8.84 10.25
C THR A 258 10.47 -9.07 9.85
N TYR A 259 10.94 -8.38 8.82
CA TYR A 259 12.35 -8.44 8.43
C TYR A 259 13.22 -7.91 9.56
N PRO A 260 14.28 -8.67 9.98
CA PRO A 260 15.19 -8.21 11.02
C PRO A 260 15.87 -6.89 10.63
N GLU A 261 16.23 -6.75 9.36
CA GLU A 261 16.86 -5.57 8.79
C GLU A 261 16.50 -5.52 7.30
N ILE A 262 16.25 -4.31 6.80
CA ILE A 262 16.08 -4.04 5.38
C ILE A 262 17.30 -3.26 4.93
N GLU A 263 18.01 -3.80 3.94
CA GLU A 263 19.22 -3.22 3.38
C GLU A 263 18.91 -1.94 2.58
N GLN A 264 19.96 -1.20 2.23
CA GLN A 264 19.82 -0.06 1.35
C GLN A 264 19.27 -0.48 -0.02
N PRO A 265 18.37 0.33 -0.61
CA PRO A 265 17.79 0.03 -1.91
C PRO A 265 18.86 -0.08 -3.00
N ILE A 266 18.68 -1.05 -3.89
CA ILE A 266 19.48 -1.16 -5.10
C ILE A 266 18.65 -0.65 -6.27
N ALA A 267 19.14 0.40 -6.93
CA ALA A 267 18.48 1.00 -8.07
C ALA A 267 18.68 0.15 -9.34
N PHE A 268 17.64 0.03 -10.17
CA PHE A 268 17.71 -0.58 -11.49
C PHE A 268 17.07 0.30 -12.57
N GLU A 269 17.62 0.27 -13.78
CA GLU A 269 17.05 0.94 -14.95
C GLU A 269 16.13 -0.03 -15.71
N SER A 270 15.12 0.51 -16.38
CA SER A 270 13.88 -0.09 -16.92
C SER A 270 13.90 -1.51 -17.40
N ASP A 271 14.78 -2.28 -17.73
CA ASP A 271 14.68 -3.68 -18.18
C ASP A 271 15.70 -4.62 -17.50
N TRP A 272 16.32 -4.20 -16.40
CA TRP A 272 17.51 -4.79 -15.85
C TRP A 272 17.41 -5.43 -14.47
N VAL A 273 16.20 -5.75 -13.98
CA VAL A 273 16.01 -6.57 -12.75
C VAL A 273 16.93 -7.79 -12.79
N PHE A 274 17.04 -8.42 -13.94
CA PHE A 274 17.91 -9.55 -14.18
C PHE A 274 19.40 -9.25 -13.95
N GLN A 275 19.91 -8.06 -14.37
CA GLN A 275 21.34 -7.73 -14.15
C GLN A 275 21.61 -7.32 -12.71
N VAL A 276 20.68 -6.63 -12.09
CA VAL A 276 20.77 -6.29 -10.66
C VAL A 276 20.82 -7.57 -9.83
N LEU A 277 19.90 -8.51 -10.08
CA LEU A 277 19.87 -9.80 -9.39
C LEU A 277 21.17 -10.61 -9.62
N LYS A 278 21.80 -10.49 -10.78
CA LYS A 278 23.13 -11.09 -11.04
C LYS A 278 24.27 -10.40 -10.30
N ASN A 279 24.17 -9.09 -10.06
CA ASN A 279 25.23 -8.27 -9.49
C ASN A 279 25.10 -8.08 -7.97
N VAL A 280 24.00 -8.51 -7.36
CA VAL A 280 23.76 -8.47 -5.90
C VAL A 280 24.54 -9.56 -5.18
N GLY A 281 25.69 -9.99 -5.65
CA GLY A 281 26.66 -10.74 -4.88
C GLY A 281 27.35 -9.79 -3.91
N THR A 282 27.25 -10.03 -2.59
CA THR A 282 28.16 -9.36 -1.67
C THR A 282 29.59 -9.81 -1.99
N PRO A 283 30.61 -8.94 -1.89
CA PRO A 283 31.98 -9.25 -2.31
C PRO A 283 32.58 -10.53 -1.69
N ASP A 284 31.99 -11.01 -0.58
CA ASP A 284 32.55 -12.11 0.22
C ASP A 284 31.62 -13.33 0.35
N SER A 285 30.42 -13.37 -0.25
CA SER A 285 29.51 -14.50 -0.14
C SER A 285 28.73 -14.77 -1.42
N GLU A 286 28.76 -16.00 -1.89
CA GLU A 286 27.99 -16.46 -3.04
C GLU A 286 26.49 -16.50 -2.69
N VAL A 287 25.65 -15.81 -3.48
CA VAL A 287 24.20 -15.89 -3.39
C VAL A 287 23.78 -17.28 -3.89
N LEU A 288 23.12 -18.04 -3.04
CA LEU A 288 22.62 -19.39 -3.33
C LEU A 288 21.22 -19.36 -3.95
N ALA A 289 20.38 -18.45 -3.46
CA ALA A 289 19.01 -18.28 -3.96
C ALA A 289 18.51 -16.86 -3.75
N ILE A 290 17.55 -16.51 -4.60
CA ILE A 290 16.77 -15.27 -4.52
C ILE A 290 15.32 -15.69 -4.31
N ASP A 291 14.76 -15.29 -3.17
CA ASP A 291 13.39 -15.60 -2.80
C ASP A 291 12.51 -14.37 -2.97
N PHE A 292 11.31 -14.59 -3.45
CA PHE A 292 10.28 -13.58 -3.68
C PHE A 292 9.10 -13.85 -2.74
N GLU A 293 8.49 -12.78 -2.25
CA GLU A 293 7.29 -12.88 -1.39
C GLU A 293 6.03 -13.21 -2.18
N ASP A 294 6.01 -12.84 -3.46
CA ASP A 294 4.94 -13.20 -4.41
C ASP A 294 5.45 -14.21 -5.42
N ASN A 295 4.52 -14.91 -6.07
CA ASN A 295 4.85 -15.80 -7.18
C ASN A 295 5.40 -15.02 -8.36
N VAL A 296 6.55 -15.43 -8.87
CA VAL A 296 7.04 -15.00 -10.18
C VAL A 296 6.46 -15.95 -11.23
N ILE A 297 5.80 -15.39 -12.22
CA ILE A 297 5.18 -16.15 -13.32
C ILE A 297 5.95 -15.85 -14.61
N GLU A 298 6.39 -16.90 -15.28
CA GLU A 298 6.96 -16.87 -16.62
C GLU A 298 5.88 -17.37 -17.61
N ILE A 299 5.47 -16.53 -18.57
CA ILE A 299 4.40 -16.82 -19.54
C ILE A 299 5.02 -16.89 -20.93
N SER A 300 4.90 -18.03 -21.58
CA SER A 300 5.36 -18.25 -22.95
C SER A 300 4.48 -17.52 -23.97
N SER A 301 5.06 -17.11 -25.11
CA SER A 301 4.30 -16.58 -26.23
C SER A 301 3.37 -17.63 -26.86
N CYS A 302 2.32 -17.19 -27.55
CA CYS A 302 1.43 -18.08 -28.30
C CYS A 302 2.16 -18.72 -29.49
N ALA A 303 2.22 -20.04 -29.51
CA ALA A 303 2.89 -20.79 -30.57
C ALA A 303 2.23 -20.59 -31.94
N ASP A 304 0.92 -20.39 -31.99
CA ASP A 304 0.15 -20.28 -33.23
C ASP A 304 0.09 -18.87 -33.78
N CYS A 305 -0.10 -17.86 -32.89
CA CYS A 305 -0.32 -16.46 -33.32
C CYS A 305 0.96 -15.63 -33.36
N ASN A 306 1.91 -15.92 -32.47
CA ASN A 306 3.14 -15.14 -32.36
C ASN A 306 4.32 -16.04 -31.93
N PRO A 307 4.71 -17.01 -32.78
CA PRO A 307 5.82 -17.90 -32.47
C PRO A 307 7.12 -17.09 -32.43
N GLY A 308 7.80 -17.09 -31.29
CA GLY A 308 9.05 -16.37 -31.09
C GLY A 308 8.92 -14.96 -30.52
N ALA A 309 7.73 -14.54 -30.08
CA ALA A 309 7.62 -13.36 -29.22
C ALA A 309 8.33 -13.58 -27.88
N ALA A 310 8.71 -12.48 -27.23
CA ALA A 310 9.36 -12.54 -25.95
C ALA A 310 8.45 -13.16 -24.88
N THR A 311 9.01 -14.01 -24.03
CA THR A 311 8.38 -14.49 -22.81
C THR A 311 8.17 -13.33 -21.84
N VAL A 312 6.98 -13.27 -21.22
CA VAL A 312 6.69 -12.28 -20.16
C VAL A 312 7.03 -12.91 -18.82
N VAL A 313 7.77 -12.19 -17.99
CA VAL A 313 8.09 -12.59 -16.61
C VAL A 313 7.65 -11.49 -15.67
N GLY A 314 6.96 -11.83 -14.58
CA GLY A 314 6.54 -10.81 -13.62
C GLY A 314 5.99 -11.40 -12.33
N LEU A 315 5.84 -10.56 -11.31
CA LEU A 315 5.16 -10.96 -10.10
C LEU A 315 3.65 -11.12 -10.38
N GLN A 316 3.05 -12.17 -9.81
CA GLN A 316 1.65 -12.50 -10.03
C GLN A 316 0.72 -11.31 -9.71
N SER A 317 1.00 -10.58 -8.65
CA SER A 317 0.20 -9.45 -8.17
C SER A 317 0.20 -8.23 -9.10
N VAL A 318 1.20 -8.12 -10.00
CA VAL A 318 1.31 -6.96 -10.93
C VAL A 318 1.09 -7.33 -12.39
N LEU A 319 0.96 -8.61 -12.70
CA LEU A 319 0.63 -9.04 -14.06
C LEU A 319 -0.76 -8.53 -14.47
N PRO A 320 -0.93 -8.08 -15.72
CA PRO A 320 -2.24 -7.69 -16.23
C PRO A 320 -3.25 -8.83 -16.15
N THR A 321 -4.50 -8.51 -15.82
CA THR A 321 -5.61 -9.47 -15.89
C THR A 321 -5.68 -10.09 -17.27
N GLY A 322 -5.70 -11.42 -17.35
CA GLY A 322 -5.72 -12.15 -18.62
C GLY A 322 -4.35 -12.37 -19.27
N ALA A 323 -3.24 -11.99 -18.65
CA ALA A 323 -1.88 -12.21 -19.17
C ALA A 323 -1.59 -13.68 -19.56
N GLY A 324 -2.28 -14.64 -18.95
CA GLY A 324 -2.18 -16.07 -19.27
C GLY A 324 -2.95 -16.50 -20.52
N ARG A 325 -3.53 -15.59 -21.30
CA ARG A 325 -4.26 -15.89 -22.54
C ARG A 325 -3.72 -15.08 -23.71
N CYS A 326 -3.76 -15.69 -24.89
CA CYS A 326 -3.38 -15.00 -26.12
C CYS A 326 -4.40 -13.92 -26.50
N ASP A 327 -3.96 -12.70 -26.75
CA ASP A 327 -4.82 -11.58 -27.14
C ASP A 327 -5.52 -11.78 -28.50
N VAL A 328 -4.99 -12.68 -29.35
CA VAL A 328 -5.50 -12.92 -30.71
C VAL A 328 -6.47 -14.12 -30.75
N CYS A 329 -6.06 -15.28 -30.24
CA CYS A 329 -6.86 -16.52 -30.34
C CYS A 329 -7.51 -16.92 -29.00
N HIS A 330 -7.26 -16.22 -27.93
CA HIS A 330 -7.75 -16.46 -26.56
C HIS A 330 -7.38 -17.83 -25.97
N THR A 331 -6.45 -18.56 -26.60
CA THR A 331 -5.94 -19.84 -26.07
C THR A 331 -5.10 -19.56 -24.81
N GLU A 332 -5.19 -20.46 -23.83
CA GLU A 332 -4.35 -20.41 -22.64
C GLU A 332 -2.87 -20.58 -23.00
N LEU A 333 -2.04 -19.72 -22.45
CA LEU A 333 -0.60 -19.74 -22.64
C LEU A 333 0.07 -20.63 -21.59
N SER A 334 1.16 -21.26 -21.97
CA SER A 334 1.96 -22.03 -21.02
C SER A 334 2.63 -21.10 -20.02
N ALA A 335 2.47 -21.40 -18.74
CA ALA A 335 3.07 -20.63 -17.66
C ALA A 335 3.81 -21.54 -16.67
N SER A 336 4.94 -21.07 -16.17
CA SER A 336 5.66 -21.65 -15.03
C SER A 336 5.67 -20.67 -13.88
N THR A 337 5.70 -21.18 -12.63
CA THR A 337 5.61 -20.36 -11.43
C THR A 337 6.71 -20.77 -10.45
N PHE A 338 7.36 -19.79 -9.84
CA PHE A 338 8.37 -20.01 -8.80
C PHE A 338 8.36 -18.88 -7.78
N THR A 339 8.75 -19.18 -6.54
CA THR A 339 8.95 -18.20 -5.45
C THR A 339 10.42 -18.09 -5.04
N SER A 340 11.26 -18.95 -5.59
CA SER A 340 12.69 -18.98 -5.33
C SER A 340 13.43 -19.38 -6.59
N ILE A 341 14.56 -18.73 -6.86
CA ILE A 341 15.37 -19.03 -8.04
C ILE A 341 16.88 -18.98 -7.70
N SER A 342 17.63 -19.95 -8.20
CA SER A 342 19.08 -19.88 -8.13
C SER A 342 19.65 -18.93 -9.19
N PRO A 343 20.83 -18.31 -8.97
CA PRO A 343 21.49 -17.47 -9.98
C PRO A 343 21.71 -18.20 -11.32
N GLU A 344 21.98 -19.50 -11.29
CA GLU A 344 22.13 -20.32 -12.49
C GLU A 344 20.83 -20.47 -13.28
N SER A 345 19.71 -20.66 -12.57
CA SER A 345 18.37 -20.75 -13.19
C SER A 345 17.90 -19.39 -13.70
N LEU A 346 18.18 -18.33 -12.95
CA LEU A 346 17.93 -16.95 -13.35
C LEU A 346 18.68 -16.62 -14.66
N ALA A 347 19.89 -17.11 -14.83
CA ALA A 347 20.68 -16.89 -16.04
C ALA A 347 20.08 -17.55 -17.31
N LYS A 348 19.14 -18.47 -17.17
CA LYS A 348 18.43 -19.15 -18.26
C LYS A 348 17.13 -18.44 -18.66
N LEU A 349 16.61 -17.56 -17.82
CA LEU A 349 15.45 -16.74 -18.16
C LEU A 349 15.80 -15.76 -19.27
N PRO A 350 14.86 -15.42 -20.15
CA PRO A 350 15.13 -14.53 -21.28
C PRO A 350 15.60 -13.16 -20.80
N ALA A 351 16.79 -12.76 -21.25
CA ALA A 351 17.38 -11.47 -20.91
C ALA A 351 16.66 -10.28 -21.57
N SER A 352 15.91 -10.53 -22.63
CA SER A 352 15.16 -9.54 -23.43
C SER A 352 13.66 -9.67 -23.30
N GLY A 353 13.17 -10.42 -22.31
CA GLY A 353 11.74 -10.56 -22.01
C GLY A 353 11.16 -9.27 -21.44
N SER A 354 9.86 -9.10 -21.56
CA SER A 354 9.13 -8.06 -20.85
C SER A 354 9.04 -8.45 -19.38
N TRP A 355 9.85 -7.86 -18.54
CA TRP A 355 9.74 -8.00 -17.10
C TRP A 355 8.74 -6.99 -16.56
N ILE A 356 7.68 -7.48 -15.88
CA ILE A 356 6.66 -6.68 -15.21
C ILE A 356 6.95 -6.71 -13.72
N TRP A 357 7.45 -5.59 -13.22
CA TRP A 357 7.96 -5.46 -11.85
C TRP A 357 7.42 -4.21 -11.17
N PRO A 358 7.15 -4.22 -9.85
CA PRO A 358 6.76 -3.04 -9.09
C PRO A 358 7.83 -1.92 -9.15
N GLU A 359 7.44 -0.72 -8.70
CA GLU A 359 8.39 0.40 -8.58
C GLU A 359 9.53 0.08 -7.60
N SER A 360 9.23 -0.64 -6.51
CA SER A 360 10.23 -1.13 -5.57
C SER A 360 9.74 -2.39 -4.89
N GLU A 361 10.51 -3.48 -4.96
CA GLU A 361 10.14 -4.74 -4.33
C GLU A 361 11.27 -5.28 -3.48
N ILE A 362 10.95 -5.74 -2.27
CA ILE A 362 11.92 -6.39 -1.39
C ILE A 362 12.08 -7.84 -1.83
N VAL A 363 13.30 -8.20 -2.18
CA VAL A 363 13.69 -9.59 -2.41
C VAL A 363 14.57 -10.09 -1.28
N THR A 364 14.51 -11.39 -1.02
CA THR A 364 15.34 -12.03 -0.01
C THR A 364 16.48 -12.79 -0.69
N LEU A 365 17.72 -12.40 -0.39
CA LEU A 365 18.92 -13.05 -0.88
C LEU A 365 19.42 -14.03 0.17
N ARG A 366 19.53 -15.29 -0.17
CA ARG A 366 20.12 -16.32 0.70
C ARG A 366 21.56 -16.61 0.31
N THR A 367 22.44 -16.55 1.30
CA THR A 367 23.84 -17.02 1.21
C THR A 367 24.04 -18.21 2.12
N GLN A 368 25.26 -18.74 2.23
CA GLN A 368 25.56 -19.85 3.14
C GLN A 368 25.35 -19.48 4.60
N ASP A 369 25.65 -18.24 4.99
CA ASP A 369 25.74 -17.84 6.39
C ASP A 369 24.58 -16.95 6.85
N ARG A 370 23.90 -16.24 5.93
CA ARG A 370 22.85 -15.27 6.29
C ARG A 370 21.89 -14.98 5.14
N THR A 371 20.82 -14.26 5.49
CA THR A 371 19.79 -13.73 4.59
C THR A 371 19.83 -12.22 4.60
N PHE A 372 19.61 -11.61 3.43
CA PHE A 372 19.50 -10.17 3.25
C PHE A 372 18.15 -9.84 2.64
N HIS A 373 17.50 -8.78 3.11
CA HIS A 373 16.24 -8.27 2.56
C HIS A 373 16.53 -6.96 1.86
N VAL A 374 16.50 -6.96 0.53
CA VAL A 374 17.00 -5.86 -0.31
C VAL A 374 15.87 -5.31 -1.18
N PRO A 375 15.51 -4.01 -1.03
CA PRO A 375 14.60 -3.37 -1.96
C PRO A 375 15.27 -3.18 -3.33
N LEU A 376 14.65 -3.72 -4.36
CA LEU A 376 15.00 -3.45 -5.76
C LEU A 376 14.10 -2.34 -6.26
N THR A 377 14.65 -1.15 -6.47
CA THR A 377 13.89 0.06 -6.78
C THR A 377 14.20 0.53 -8.20
N ARG A 378 13.14 0.81 -8.98
CA ARG A 378 13.29 1.36 -10.32
C ARG A 378 13.90 2.76 -10.25
N SER A 379 14.95 3.01 -11.04
CA SER A 379 15.54 4.35 -11.17
C SER A 379 14.52 5.29 -11.79
N GLN A 380 14.26 6.43 -11.14
CA GLN A 380 13.50 7.50 -11.76
C GLN A 380 14.35 8.10 -12.88
N ALA A 381 13.81 8.11 -14.10
CA ALA A 381 14.48 8.66 -15.29
C ALA A 381 14.52 10.19 -15.26
#